data_d3449d4976c40a1b22485f03402f9814
#
_entry.id   d3449d4976c40a1b22485f03402f9814
#
_cell.length_a   1.000
_cell.length_b   1.000
_cell.length_c   1.000
_cell.angle_alpha   90.00
_cell.angle_beta   90.00
_cell.angle_gamma   90.00
#
_symmetry.space_group_name_H-M   'P 1'
#
loop_
_entity.id
_entity.type
_entity.pdbx_description
1 polymer ?
#
loop_
_entity_poly.entity_id
_entity_poly.type
_entity_poly.pdbx_seq_one_letter_code
_entity_poly.pdbx_strand_id
1 'polypeptide(L)'
;TGNKDIERKISLALSSFDKISVREQGSANNVKLLTGKSTDIVLDPTLLISKDKWLHLIKDEKRLIKQDYIFFYTLFADPERMDIIKRVSKATGLPVVTSNFSNQYDVFNPFKKCYDAGPLDFLTLIRDAKLVVVSSFHGTVFSSLLNIPFFAIDGMTDARICTLLKLCGLENREITTKNVEEKCKEAFNIDFKIVNQRIEEARKFSIEFLKKNLEA
;
A
#
# COMPACT_ATOMS: atom_id res chain seq x y z
N THR A 1 -0.70 -6.44 23.53
CA THR A 1 0.26 -7.58 23.50
C THR A 1 -0.05 -8.62 24.58
N GLY A 2 -0.92 -8.31 25.55
CA GLY A 2 -1.27 -9.21 26.68
C GLY A 2 -0.15 -9.44 27.71
N ASN A 3 1.05 -8.88 27.49
CA ASN A 3 2.16 -8.95 28.41
C ASN A 3 2.37 -7.58 29.08
N LYS A 4 1.97 -7.45 30.35
CA LYS A 4 2.02 -6.21 31.13
C LYS A 4 3.45 -5.64 31.27
N ASP A 5 4.48 -6.47 31.33
CA ASP A 5 5.86 -6.01 31.44
C ASP A 5 6.34 -5.37 30.13
N ILE A 6 5.96 -5.93 28.99
CA ILE A 6 6.25 -5.35 27.66
C ILE A 6 5.50 -4.03 27.51
N GLU A 7 4.22 -3.99 27.84
CA GLU A 7 3.40 -2.78 27.78
C GLU A 7 3.98 -1.66 28.65
N ARG A 8 4.41 -1.97 29.87
CA ARG A 8 5.09 -1.01 30.75
C ARG A 8 6.38 -0.46 30.15
N LYS A 9 7.24 -1.33 29.57
CA LYS A 9 8.48 -0.90 28.92
C LYS A 9 8.21 0.01 27.73
N ILE A 10 7.23 -0.34 26.90
CA ILE A 10 6.81 0.48 25.75
C ILE A 10 6.25 1.83 26.23
N SER A 11 5.41 1.83 27.26
CA SER A 11 4.85 3.06 27.84
C SER A 11 5.95 4.00 28.34
N LEU A 12 6.93 3.48 29.09
CA LEU A 12 8.07 4.27 29.56
C LEU A 12 8.89 4.85 28.41
N ALA A 13 9.21 4.01 27.40
CA ALA A 13 9.96 4.46 26.22
C ALA A 13 9.19 5.55 25.44
N LEU A 14 7.90 5.36 25.18
CA LEU A 14 7.08 6.36 24.48
C LEU A 14 6.90 7.64 25.29
N SER A 15 6.87 7.55 26.63
CA SER A 15 6.73 8.72 27.49
C SER A 15 7.95 9.64 27.47
N SER A 16 9.14 9.14 27.11
CA SER A 16 10.36 9.92 26.99
C SER A 16 10.44 10.79 25.73
N PHE A 17 9.57 10.58 24.74
CA PHE A 17 9.51 11.43 23.56
C PHE A 17 8.68 12.69 23.81
N ASP A 18 9.17 13.85 23.41
CA ASP A 18 8.44 15.13 23.50
C ASP A 18 7.28 15.15 22.51
N LYS A 19 7.51 14.64 21.29
CA LYS A 19 6.52 14.54 20.24
C LYS A 19 6.52 13.16 19.62
N ILE A 20 5.31 12.65 19.34
CA ILE A 20 5.10 11.37 18.70
C ILE A 20 4.15 11.59 17.53
N SER A 21 4.51 11.08 16.37
CA SER A 21 3.60 10.92 15.23
C SER A 21 3.56 9.47 14.79
N VAL A 22 2.45 9.10 14.20
CA VAL A 22 2.21 7.73 13.71
C VAL A 22 1.57 7.81 12.33
N ARG A 23 1.62 6.73 11.57
CA ARG A 23 1.09 6.70 10.19
C ARG A 23 -0.31 6.09 10.08
N GLU A 24 -0.89 5.64 11.19
CA GLU A 24 -2.17 4.93 11.18
C GLU A 24 -2.95 5.13 12.49
N GLN A 25 -4.28 5.10 12.39
CA GLN A 25 -5.16 5.34 13.53
C GLN A 25 -5.00 4.31 14.64
N GLY A 26 -4.73 3.04 14.30
CA GLY A 26 -4.53 1.97 15.29
C GLY A 26 -3.34 2.26 16.21
N SER A 27 -2.22 2.73 15.64
CA SER A 27 -1.04 3.13 16.40
C SER A 27 -1.31 4.37 17.26
N ALA A 28 -2.07 5.36 16.77
CA ALA A 28 -2.46 6.52 17.57
C ALA A 28 -3.28 6.12 18.80
N ASN A 29 -4.23 5.22 18.63
CA ASN A 29 -5.04 4.69 19.72
C ASN A 29 -4.19 3.93 20.75
N ASN A 30 -3.23 3.12 20.29
CA ASN A 30 -2.31 2.38 21.17
C ASN A 30 -1.40 3.31 21.97
N VAL A 31 -0.82 4.35 21.35
CA VAL A 31 -0.01 5.34 22.07
C VAL A 31 -0.85 6.05 23.14
N LYS A 32 -2.05 6.49 22.77
CA LYS A 32 -2.97 7.13 23.74
C LYS A 32 -3.30 6.21 24.91
N LEU A 33 -3.58 4.92 24.65
CA LEU A 33 -3.89 3.93 25.68
C LEU A 33 -2.70 3.71 26.62
N LEU A 34 -1.47 3.62 26.10
CA LEU A 34 -0.29 3.31 26.86
C LEU A 34 0.32 4.51 27.61
N THR A 35 0.14 5.72 27.10
CA THR A 35 0.85 6.91 27.63
C THR A 35 -0.07 8.06 28.00
N GLY A 36 -1.34 8.04 27.62
CA GLY A 36 -2.25 9.19 27.72
C GLY A 36 -1.98 10.30 26.70
N LYS A 37 -0.88 10.24 25.92
CA LYS A 37 -0.50 11.27 24.95
C LYS A 37 -1.32 11.16 23.67
N SER A 38 -1.73 12.30 23.12
CA SER A 38 -2.26 12.38 21.77
C SER A 38 -1.12 12.39 20.76
N THR A 39 -1.36 11.84 19.57
CA THR A 39 -0.39 11.78 18.49
C THR A 39 -0.99 12.31 17.20
N ASP A 40 -0.17 12.95 16.39
CA ASP A 40 -0.55 13.32 15.03
C ASP A 40 -0.42 12.12 14.09
N ILE A 41 -1.38 11.97 13.18
CA ILE A 41 -1.31 10.99 12.10
C ILE A 41 -0.67 11.68 10.90
N VAL A 42 0.53 11.23 10.54
CA VAL A 42 1.30 11.75 9.40
C VAL A 42 1.42 10.68 8.32
N LEU A 43 1.75 11.09 7.12
CA LEU A 43 1.98 10.14 6.02
C LEU A 43 3.19 9.25 6.28
N ASP A 44 3.14 8.03 5.73
CA ASP A 44 4.33 7.19 5.58
C ASP A 44 5.41 7.96 4.81
N PRO A 45 6.69 7.84 5.17
CA PRO A 45 7.80 8.56 4.53
C PRO A 45 7.84 8.44 3.00
N THR A 46 7.37 7.32 2.44
CA THR A 46 7.31 7.13 0.98
C THR A 46 6.36 8.12 0.29
N LEU A 47 5.31 8.57 0.97
CA LEU A 47 4.35 9.56 0.48
C LEU A 47 4.82 11.02 0.66
N LEU A 48 5.89 11.26 1.44
CA LEU A 48 6.51 12.60 1.54
C LEU A 48 7.28 12.98 0.28
N ILE A 49 7.69 11.99 -0.50
CA ILE A 49 8.33 12.18 -1.80
C ILE A 49 7.23 12.27 -2.87
N SER A 50 7.32 13.28 -3.74
CA SER A 50 6.32 13.48 -4.79
C SER A 50 6.37 12.38 -5.87
N LYS A 51 5.24 12.19 -6.57
CA LYS A 51 5.14 11.29 -7.72
C LYS A 51 6.26 11.55 -8.75
N ASP A 52 6.51 12.82 -9.08
CA ASP A 52 7.50 13.18 -10.10
C ASP A 52 8.92 12.78 -9.69
N LYS A 53 9.27 12.89 -8.41
CA LYS A 53 10.56 12.43 -7.91
C LYS A 53 10.70 10.91 -7.98
N TRP A 54 9.64 10.16 -7.65
CA TRP A 54 9.64 8.71 -7.81
C TRP A 54 9.76 8.30 -9.28
N LEU A 55 9.00 8.95 -10.18
CA LEU A 55 9.10 8.71 -11.62
C LEU A 55 10.48 9.08 -12.17
N HIS A 56 11.09 10.15 -11.67
CA HIS A 56 12.45 10.53 -12.05
C HIS A 56 13.48 9.46 -11.63
N LEU A 57 13.31 8.85 -10.48
CA LEU A 57 14.19 7.78 -9.99
C LEU A 57 14.22 6.57 -10.95
N ILE A 58 13.08 6.25 -11.56
CA ILE A 58 12.92 5.10 -12.46
C ILE A 58 12.79 5.50 -13.94
N LYS A 59 13.19 6.73 -14.30
CA LYS A 59 13.00 7.25 -15.67
C LYS A 59 13.76 6.45 -16.75
N ASP A 60 14.94 5.94 -16.39
CA ASP A 60 15.81 5.19 -17.28
C ASP A 60 15.57 3.68 -17.25
N GLU A 61 14.70 3.23 -16.33
CA GLU A 61 14.33 1.82 -16.21
C GLU A 61 13.43 1.38 -17.36
N LYS A 62 13.86 0.33 -18.06
CA LYS A 62 13.13 -0.23 -19.20
C LYS A 62 11.90 -0.98 -18.72
N ARG A 63 10.85 -0.95 -19.56
CA ARG A 63 9.65 -1.76 -19.35
C ARG A 63 10.02 -3.25 -19.32
N LEU A 64 9.77 -3.92 -18.20
CA LEU A 64 10.12 -5.33 -18.00
C LEU A 64 9.18 -6.28 -18.75
N ILE A 65 7.93 -5.89 -18.92
CA ILE A 65 6.86 -6.67 -19.56
C ILE A 65 6.30 -5.88 -20.73
N LYS A 66 6.39 -6.41 -21.95
CA LYS A 66 5.99 -5.68 -23.17
C LYS A 66 4.48 -5.49 -23.32
N GLN A 67 3.68 -6.47 -22.91
CA GLN A 67 2.22 -6.44 -23.01
C GLN A 67 1.57 -5.78 -21.79
N ASP A 68 0.28 -5.43 -21.88
CA ASP A 68 -0.51 -5.00 -20.73
C ASP A 68 -0.69 -6.19 -19.77
N TYR A 69 -0.66 -5.94 -18.47
CA TYR A 69 -0.71 -6.98 -17.44
C TYR A 69 -1.31 -6.49 -16.13
N ILE A 70 -1.71 -7.45 -15.31
CA ILE A 70 -1.96 -7.25 -13.89
C ILE A 70 -0.67 -7.51 -13.14
N PHE A 71 -0.20 -6.55 -12.35
CA PHE A 71 0.85 -6.82 -11.38
C PHE A 71 0.22 -7.31 -10.07
N PHE A 72 0.47 -8.58 -9.74
CA PHE A 72 0.02 -9.17 -8.50
C PHE A 72 1.16 -9.23 -7.50
N TYR A 73 1.01 -8.47 -6.41
CA TYR A 73 2.03 -8.41 -5.36
C TYR A 73 1.42 -8.72 -3.99
N THR A 74 1.88 -9.81 -3.40
CA THR A 74 1.51 -10.24 -2.05
C THR A 74 2.73 -10.82 -1.33
N LEU A 75 2.80 -10.62 -0.01
CA LEU A 75 3.88 -11.22 0.81
C LEU A 75 3.62 -12.71 1.06
N PHE A 76 2.35 -13.12 1.01
CA PHE A 76 1.92 -14.50 1.19
C PHE A 76 0.88 -14.85 0.13
N ALA A 77 1.11 -15.92 -0.60
CA ALA A 77 0.09 -16.52 -1.43
C ALA A 77 -0.64 -17.61 -0.62
N ASP A 78 -1.95 -17.61 -0.71
CA ASP A 78 -2.85 -18.60 -0.15
C ASP A 78 -3.98 -18.90 -1.14
N PRO A 79 -4.83 -19.92 -0.90
CA PRO A 79 -5.90 -20.27 -1.84
C PRO A 79 -6.86 -19.12 -2.13
N GLU A 80 -7.18 -18.30 -1.15
CA GLU A 80 -8.13 -17.19 -1.29
C GLU A 80 -7.56 -16.10 -2.20
N ARG A 81 -6.32 -15.65 -1.96
CA ARG A 81 -5.64 -14.67 -2.80
C ARG A 81 -5.43 -15.19 -4.22
N MET A 82 -5.11 -16.48 -4.36
CA MET A 82 -4.98 -17.11 -5.67
C MET A 82 -6.31 -17.23 -6.41
N ASP A 83 -7.43 -17.44 -5.73
CA ASP A 83 -8.77 -17.39 -6.32
C ASP A 83 -9.12 -16.00 -6.81
N ILE A 84 -8.93 -14.98 -5.95
CA ILE A 84 -9.16 -13.58 -6.32
C ILE A 84 -8.41 -13.21 -7.60
N ILE A 85 -7.10 -13.45 -7.66
CA ILE A 85 -6.31 -13.00 -8.81
C ILE A 85 -6.66 -13.76 -10.10
N LYS A 86 -6.99 -15.05 -10.03
CA LYS A 86 -7.47 -15.82 -11.19
C LYS A 86 -8.79 -15.24 -11.72
N ARG A 87 -9.72 -14.91 -10.84
CA ARG A 87 -11.02 -14.32 -11.23
C ARG A 87 -10.85 -12.90 -11.79
N VAL A 88 -9.98 -12.07 -11.19
CA VAL A 88 -9.64 -10.75 -11.74
C VAL A 88 -9.03 -10.88 -13.14
N SER A 89 -8.07 -11.79 -13.32
CA SER A 89 -7.46 -12.05 -14.63
C SER A 89 -8.49 -12.49 -15.67
N LYS A 90 -9.39 -13.40 -15.30
CA LYS A 90 -10.49 -13.85 -16.17
C LYS A 90 -11.45 -12.71 -16.54
N ALA A 91 -11.82 -11.88 -15.56
CA ALA A 91 -12.78 -10.80 -15.77
C ALA A 91 -12.21 -9.66 -16.63
N THR A 92 -10.91 -9.38 -16.51
CA THR A 92 -10.24 -8.29 -17.25
C THR A 92 -9.59 -8.74 -18.54
N GLY A 93 -9.40 -10.04 -18.75
CA GLY A 93 -8.64 -10.60 -19.89
C GLY A 93 -7.14 -10.34 -19.84
N LEU A 94 -6.61 -9.79 -18.75
CA LEU A 94 -5.20 -9.43 -18.62
C LEU A 94 -4.40 -10.60 -18.03
N PRO A 95 -3.19 -10.86 -18.57
CA PRO A 95 -2.26 -11.81 -17.97
C PRO A 95 -1.71 -11.29 -16.64
N VAL A 96 -1.35 -12.20 -15.76
CA VAL A 96 -0.79 -11.87 -14.44
C VAL A 96 0.73 -11.98 -14.44
N VAL A 97 1.37 -10.97 -13.89
CA VAL A 97 2.80 -10.93 -13.57
C VAL A 97 2.94 -10.79 -12.06
N THR A 98 3.85 -11.54 -11.49
CA THR A 98 4.14 -11.48 -10.05
C THR A 98 5.63 -11.38 -9.81
N SER A 99 6.02 -10.70 -8.73
CA SER A 99 7.32 -10.83 -8.13
C SER A 99 7.18 -11.66 -6.86
N ASN A 100 8.13 -12.46 -6.57
CA ASN A 100 8.35 -13.22 -5.35
C ASN A 100 7.13 -13.66 -4.50
N PHE A 101 6.85 -14.96 -4.51
CA PHE A 101 6.14 -15.63 -3.41
C PHE A 101 7.11 -16.62 -2.74
N SER A 102 7.31 -16.50 -1.48
CA SER A 102 8.18 -17.41 -0.73
C SER A 102 7.38 -18.54 -0.04
N ASN A 103 6.47 -19.21 -0.77
CA ASN A 103 5.72 -20.32 -0.20
C ASN A 103 5.40 -21.41 -1.25
N GLN A 104 4.75 -22.50 -0.78
CA GLN A 104 4.39 -23.66 -1.61
C GLN A 104 3.58 -23.32 -2.87
N TYR A 105 2.86 -22.20 -2.91
CA TYR A 105 2.07 -21.79 -4.06
C TYR A 105 2.93 -21.22 -5.20
N ASP A 106 4.18 -20.87 -4.93
CA ASP A 106 5.09 -20.37 -5.94
C ASP A 106 5.42 -21.42 -7.00
N VAL A 107 5.59 -22.67 -6.59
CA VAL A 107 5.92 -23.79 -7.49
C VAL A 107 4.79 -24.09 -8.47
N PHE A 108 3.53 -23.95 -8.04
CA PHE A 108 2.33 -24.22 -8.85
C PHE A 108 1.71 -22.98 -9.46
N ASN A 109 2.35 -21.85 -9.30
CA ASN A 109 1.85 -20.57 -9.81
C ASN A 109 2.02 -20.49 -11.33
N PRO A 110 0.92 -20.41 -12.13
CA PRO A 110 0.99 -20.34 -13.59
C PRO A 110 1.37 -18.98 -14.14
N PHE A 111 1.56 -18.00 -13.26
CA PHE A 111 1.78 -16.62 -13.66
C PHE A 111 3.25 -16.35 -14.03
N LYS A 112 3.47 -15.33 -14.87
CA LYS A 112 4.83 -14.89 -15.19
C LYS A 112 5.51 -14.31 -13.96
N LYS A 113 6.70 -14.78 -13.65
CA LYS A 113 7.44 -14.46 -12.43
C LYS A 113 8.66 -13.59 -12.73
N CYS A 114 8.88 -12.58 -11.90
CA CYS A 114 10.05 -11.70 -11.90
C CYS A 114 10.76 -11.86 -10.54
N TYR A 115 11.49 -12.98 -10.36
CA TYR A 115 12.08 -13.33 -9.06
C TYR A 115 13.21 -12.43 -8.60
N ASP A 116 13.96 -11.89 -9.51
CA ASP A 116 15.13 -11.04 -9.31
C ASP A 116 14.78 -9.55 -9.27
N ALA A 117 13.47 -9.24 -9.21
CA ALA A 117 13.01 -7.87 -9.15
C ALA A 117 13.49 -7.17 -7.87
N GLY A 118 14.37 -6.19 -8.04
CA GLY A 118 14.81 -5.27 -7.00
C GLY A 118 13.81 -4.14 -6.74
N PRO A 119 14.14 -3.17 -5.88
CA PRO A 119 13.25 -2.05 -5.57
C PRO A 119 12.87 -1.18 -6.78
N LEU A 120 13.79 -0.94 -7.71
CA LEU A 120 13.49 -0.18 -8.94
C LEU A 120 12.60 -0.98 -9.89
N ASP A 121 12.84 -2.29 -10.00
CA ASP A 121 11.98 -3.17 -10.79
C ASP A 121 10.56 -3.25 -10.22
N PHE A 122 10.42 -3.28 -8.89
CA PHE A 122 9.11 -3.23 -8.23
C PHE A 122 8.33 -1.96 -8.61
N LEU A 123 8.99 -0.80 -8.56
CA LEU A 123 8.35 0.46 -8.98
C LEU A 123 8.02 0.45 -10.47
N THR A 124 8.89 -0.10 -11.30
CA THR A 124 8.70 -0.23 -12.75
C THR A 124 7.55 -1.18 -13.07
N LEU A 125 7.45 -2.30 -12.35
CA LEU A 125 6.32 -3.24 -12.48
C LEU A 125 4.99 -2.60 -12.09
N ILE A 126 4.95 -1.72 -11.09
CA ILE A 126 3.74 -0.95 -10.76
C ILE A 126 3.48 0.11 -11.83
N ARG A 127 4.48 0.92 -12.20
CA ARG A 127 4.34 2.01 -13.18
C ARG A 127 3.74 1.54 -14.51
N ASP A 128 4.18 0.37 -14.96
CA ASP A 128 3.85 -0.15 -16.29
C ASP A 128 2.67 -1.12 -16.29
N ALA A 129 2.12 -1.45 -15.12
CA ALA A 129 0.94 -2.30 -15.01
C ALA A 129 -0.34 -1.60 -15.48
N LYS A 130 -1.24 -2.34 -16.09
CA LYS A 130 -2.59 -1.88 -16.42
C LYS A 130 -3.50 -1.87 -15.18
N LEU A 131 -3.29 -2.83 -14.30
CA LEU A 131 -3.99 -3.01 -13.03
C LEU A 131 -3.02 -3.59 -12.02
N VAL A 132 -3.11 -3.17 -10.77
CA VAL A 132 -2.34 -3.75 -9.67
C VAL A 132 -3.30 -4.44 -8.70
N VAL A 133 -2.98 -5.65 -8.26
CA VAL A 133 -3.72 -6.36 -7.22
C VAL A 133 -2.75 -6.69 -6.10
N VAL A 134 -2.98 -6.14 -4.91
CA VAL A 134 -2.00 -6.20 -3.82
C VAL A 134 -2.63 -6.52 -2.47
N SER A 135 -1.85 -7.18 -1.60
CA SER A 135 -2.13 -7.28 -0.16
C SER A 135 -1.04 -6.57 0.68
N SER A 136 -0.25 -5.70 0.05
CA SER A 136 0.87 -5.00 0.67
C SER A 136 0.58 -3.51 0.82
N PHE A 137 0.90 -2.95 1.98
CA PHE A 137 0.78 -1.52 2.22
C PHE A 137 1.56 -0.69 1.18
N HIS A 138 2.85 -0.98 0.96
CA HIS A 138 3.63 -0.23 -0.02
C HIS A 138 3.17 -0.45 -1.48
N GLY A 139 2.64 -1.63 -1.80
CA GLY A 139 1.99 -1.84 -3.10
C GLY A 139 0.79 -0.91 -3.29
N THR A 140 -0.05 -0.74 -2.26
CA THR A 140 -1.17 0.20 -2.27
C THR A 140 -0.70 1.65 -2.34
N VAL A 141 0.34 2.02 -1.57
CA VAL A 141 0.96 3.36 -1.59
C VAL A 141 1.41 3.73 -3.00
N PHE A 142 2.25 2.89 -3.63
CA PHE A 142 2.81 3.22 -4.93
C PHE A 142 1.78 3.17 -6.06
N SER A 143 0.79 2.28 -5.99
CA SER A 143 -0.33 2.28 -6.95
C SER A 143 -1.12 3.58 -6.89
N SER A 144 -1.45 4.05 -5.67
CA SER A 144 -2.13 5.34 -5.47
C SER A 144 -1.28 6.52 -5.95
N LEU A 145 0.00 6.55 -5.55
CA LEU A 145 0.93 7.65 -5.83
C LEU A 145 1.26 7.76 -7.33
N LEU A 146 1.48 6.62 -8.01
CA LEU A 146 1.80 6.59 -9.43
C LEU A 146 0.57 6.68 -10.33
N ASN A 147 -0.63 6.72 -9.77
CA ASN A 147 -1.92 6.79 -10.49
C ASN A 147 -2.19 5.53 -11.32
N ILE A 148 -1.87 4.37 -10.80
CA ILE A 148 -2.14 3.10 -11.44
C ILE A 148 -3.41 2.49 -10.81
N PRO A 149 -4.42 2.09 -11.60
CA PRO A 149 -5.59 1.41 -11.08
C PRO A 149 -5.20 0.19 -10.26
N PHE A 150 -5.89 -0.01 -9.12
CA PHE A 150 -5.54 -1.12 -8.24
C PHE A 150 -6.73 -1.66 -7.46
N PHE A 151 -6.54 -2.86 -6.92
CA PHE A 151 -7.33 -3.44 -5.85
C PHE A 151 -6.43 -3.82 -4.66
N ALA A 152 -6.91 -3.55 -3.45
CA ALA A 152 -6.28 -3.98 -2.22
C ALA A 152 -7.04 -5.19 -1.65
N ILE A 153 -6.39 -6.36 -1.61
CA ILE A 153 -6.95 -7.56 -1.00
C ILE A 153 -6.99 -7.34 0.51
N ASP A 154 -8.15 -7.55 1.12
CA ASP A 154 -8.40 -7.36 2.56
C ASP A 154 -7.95 -5.98 3.08
N GLY A 155 -8.06 -4.96 2.22
CA GLY A 155 -7.53 -3.62 2.48
C GLY A 155 -8.09 -2.95 3.72
N MET A 156 -9.33 -3.26 4.11
CA MET A 156 -9.97 -2.68 5.29
C MET A 156 -9.60 -3.41 6.58
N THR A 157 -8.96 -4.58 6.52
CA THR A 157 -8.50 -5.33 7.70
C THR A 157 -7.07 -4.96 8.13
N ASP A 158 -6.20 -4.52 7.19
CA ASP A 158 -4.90 -3.96 7.53
C ASP A 158 -5.06 -2.47 7.90
N ALA A 159 -4.77 -2.10 9.14
CA ALA A 159 -4.96 -0.74 9.64
C ALA A 159 -4.23 0.33 8.82
N ARG A 160 -3.06 0.00 8.23
CA ARG A 160 -2.26 0.91 7.41
C ARG A 160 -2.92 1.15 6.05
N ILE A 161 -3.35 0.07 5.39
CA ILE A 161 -4.05 0.14 4.10
C ILE A 161 -5.38 0.83 4.29
N CYS A 162 -6.15 0.45 5.32
CA CYS A 162 -7.44 1.07 5.66
C CYS A 162 -7.29 2.59 5.86
N THR A 163 -6.28 3.05 6.61
CA THR A 163 -6.01 4.47 6.83
C THR A 163 -5.72 5.19 5.51
N LEU A 164 -4.90 4.60 4.64
CA LEU A 164 -4.58 5.17 3.33
C LEU A 164 -5.81 5.21 2.40
N LEU A 165 -6.57 4.13 2.32
CA LEU A 165 -7.77 4.08 1.49
C LEU A 165 -8.79 5.14 1.91
N LYS A 166 -9.03 5.30 3.22
CA LYS A 166 -9.91 6.35 3.76
C LYS A 166 -9.39 7.75 3.47
N LEU A 167 -8.10 8.00 3.66
CA LEU A 167 -7.48 9.27 3.31
C LEU A 167 -7.73 9.63 1.85
N CYS A 168 -7.55 8.67 0.95
CA CYS A 168 -7.70 8.86 -0.50
C CYS A 168 -9.16 8.82 -1.00
N GLY A 169 -10.13 8.34 -0.19
CA GLY A 169 -11.50 8.06 -0.61
C GLY A 169 -11.59 6.88 -1.56
N LEU A 170 -10.77 5.87 -1.29
CA LEU A 170 -10.60 4.67 -2.12
C LEU A 170 -11.04 3.38 -1.40
N GLU A 171 -11.94 3.46 -0.42
CA GLU A 171 -12.45 2.30 0.32
C GLU A 171 -13.13 1.29 -0.62
N ASN A 172 -13.68 1.78 -1.73
CA ASN A 172 -14.25 0.94 -2.78
C ASN A 172 -13.22 0.09 -3.53
N ARG A 173 -11.91 0.30 -3.30
CA ARG A 173 -10.83 -0.50 -3.93
C ARG A 173 -10.47 -1.76 -3.17
N GLU A 174 -11.11 -2.00 -2.02
CA GLU A 174 -11.02 -3.31 -1.37
C GLU A 174 -11.64 -4.39 -2.23
N ILE A 175 -10.93 -5.53 -2.37
CA ILE A 175 -11.39 -6.71 -3.07
C ILE A 175 -11.28 -7.94 -2.16
N THR A 176 -12.33 -8.75 -2.17
CA THR A 176 -12.42 -10.02 -1.44
C THR A 176 -13.02 -11.08 -2.37
N THR A 177 -12.99 -12.35 -1.99
CA THR A 177 -13.63 -13.43 -2.76
C THR A 177 -15.13 -13.20 -2.99
N LYS A 178 -15.79 -12.38 -2.16
CA LYS A 178 -17.24 -12.14 -2.24
C LYS A 178 -17.63 -11.07 -3.27
N ASN A 179 -16.71 -10.18 -3.67
CA ASN A 179 -17.05 -9.01 -4.49
C ASN A 179 -16.24 -8.87 -5.80
N VAL A 180 -15.44 -9.89 -6.16
CA VAL A 180 -14.51 -9.81 -7.32
C VAL A 180 -15.22 -9.39 -8.61
N GLU A 181 -16.31 -10.04 -8.98
CA GLU A 181 -16.99 -9.79 -10.26
C GLU A 181 -17.61 -8.40 -10.33
N GLU A 182 -18.15 -7.94 -9.21
CA GLU A 182 -18.72 -6.59 -9.10
C GLU A 182 -17.60 -5.54 -9.25
N LYS A 183 -16.52 -5.69 -8.47
CA LYS A 183 -15.39 -4.77 -8.47
C LYS A 183 -14.68 -4.70 -9.83
N CYS A 184 -14.57 -5.82 -10.54
CA CYS A 184 -13.93 -5.85 -11.85
C CYS A 184 -14.67 -5.00 -12.91
N LYS A 185 -15.96 -4.73 -12.76
CA LYS A 185 -16.71 -3.84 -13.66
C LYS A 185 -16.18 -2.41 -13.63
N GLU A 186 -15.61 -1.99 -12.50
CA GLU A 186 -15.07 -0.65 -12.29
C GLU A 186 -13.55 -0.67 -12.04
N ALA A 187 -12.85 -1.71 -12.52
CA ALA A 187 -11.44 -1.92 -12.23
C ALA A 187 -10.57 -0.69 -12.55
N PHE A 188 -10.87 0.02 -13.63
CA PHE A 188 -10.09 1.15 -14.14
C PHE A 188 -10.69 2.53 -13.79
N ASN A 189 -11.82 2.56 -13.08
CA ASN A 189 -12.52 3.80 -12.74
C ASN A 189 -12.01 4.36 -11.42
N ILE A 190 -10.96 5.18 -11.46
CA ILE A 190 -10.43 5.93 -10.32
C ILE A 190 -10.22 7.39 -10.73
N ASP A 191 -10.77 8.31 -9.96
CA ASP A 191 -10.46 9.74 -10.11
C ASP A 191 -9.16 10.09 -9.37
N PHE A 192 -8.05 9.91 -10.05
CA PHE A 192 -6.74 10.22 -9.50
C PHE A 192 -6.49 11.70 -9.24
N LYS A 193 -7.30 12.60 -9.78
CA LYS A 193 -7.19 14.03 -9.47
C LYS A 193 -7.54 14.29 -8.00
N ILE A 194 -8.64 13.70 -7.54
CA ILE A 194 -9.05 13.78 -6.12
C ILE A 194 -8.03 13.07 -5.22
N VAL A 195 -7.57 11.87 -5.61
CA VAL A 195 -6.56 11.12 -4.85
C VAL A 195 -5.29 11.94 -4.67
N ASN A 196 -4.76 12.52 -5.75
CA ASN A 196 -3.54 13.34 -5.72
C ASN A 196 -3.71 14.58 -4.85
N GLN A 197 -4.86 15.26 -4.92
CA GLN A 197 -5.15 16.42 -4.07
C GLN A 197 -5.09 16.04 -2.59
N ARG A 198 -5.76 14.96 -2.19
CA ARG A 198 -5.80 14.49 -0.79
C ARG A 198 -4.41 14.08 -0.28
N ILE A 199 -3.64 13.36 -1.10
CA ILE A 199 -2.25 13.01 -0.75
C ILE A 199 -1.40 14.26 -0.58
N GLU A 200 -1.54 15.27 -1.44
CA GLU A 200 -0.76 16.50 -1.36
C GLU A 200 -1.10 17.33 -0.12
N GLU A 201 -2.37 17.44 0.24
CA GLU A 201 -2.81 18.11 1.47
C GLU A 201 -2.22 17.43 2.71
N ALA A 202 -2.30 16.09 2.78
CA ALA A 202 -1.73 15.31 3.87
C ALA A 202 -0.19 15.37 3.90
N ARG A 203 0.47 15.47 2.74
CA ARG A 203 1.92 15.65 2.62
C ARG A 203 2.36 17.00 3.20
N LYS A 204 1.68 18.08 2.87
CA LYS A 204 1.97 19.40 3.41
C LYS A 204 1.89 19.40 4.94
N PHE A 205 0.80 18.87 5.49
CA PHE A 205 0.64 18.73 6.94
C PHE A 205 1.79 17.93 7.57
N SER A 206 2.14 16.78 6.97
CA SER A 206 3.19 15.89 7.49
C SER A 206 4.58 16.54 7.45
N ILE A 207 4.89 17.30 6.40
CA ILE A 207 6.16 18.05 6.27
C ILE A 207 6.20 19.20 7.28
N GLU A 208 5.12 19.93 7.46
CA GLU A 208 5.02 21.01 8.46
C GLU A 208 5.20 20.46 9.88
N PHE A 209 4.59 19.32 10.19
CA PHE A 209 4.80 18.63 11.46
C PHE A 209 6.29 18.32 11.68
N LEU A 210 6.97 17.75 10.69
CA LEU A 210 8.39 17.42 10.79
C LEU A 210 9.24 18.67 11.01
N LYS A 211 9.06 19.71 10.20
CA LYS A 211 9.81 20.98 10.34
C LYS A 211 9.66 21.58 11.73
N LYS A 212 8.41 21.72 12.19
CA LYS A 212 8.11 22.31 13.51
C LYS A 212 8.76 21.56 14.67
N ASN A 213 8.93 20.25 14.55
CA ASN A 213 9.41 19.41 15.65
C ASN A 213 10.89 18.98 15.52
N LEU A 214 11.55 19.27 14.39
CA LEU A 214 12.98 19.06 14.18
C LEU A 214 13.80 20.33 14.42
N GLU A 215 13.18 21.51 14.32
CA GLU A 215 13.80 22.82 14.52
C GLU A 215 13.64 23.33 15.98
N ALA A 216 12.97 22.55 16.84
CA ALA A 216 12.80 22.81 18.27
C ALA A 216 13.85 22.07 19.09
#